data_fe95f410db616095d9fa6470394b804b
#
_entry.id   fe95f410db616095d9fa6470394b804b
#
_cell.length_a   1.000
_cell.length_b   1.000
_cell.length_c   1.000
_cell.angle_alpha   90.00
_cell.angle_beta   90.00
_cell.angle_gamma   90.00
#
_symmetry.space_group_name_H-M   'P 1'
#
loop_
_entity.id
_entity.type
_entity.pdbx_description
1 polymer ?
#
loop_
_entity_poly.entity_id
_entity_poly.type
_entity_poly.pdbx_seq_one_letter_code
_entity_poly.pdbx_strand_id
1 'polypeptide(L)'
;MLERDSLTAEAREIREITGKYKTPDAQFAAVSRLPYYSTVIKERLPKLRTVQYEYKHEIFRELNPDEILDKYLHDPQYADGKKSFTRYEYWHLFQMIKEPKEAEKLYRRAYRETMAYDAKGKEKPWILAANNLAIALLRRDTFDIEILKPLIDLKRKVNMVDSFNDGISITKTEVNPETIVANQLAMYIRAYNFEEASILADKLPDTERFQMIKAFANCLGGYYDYRGAATVKEGEERKKVFKAVKESSPLNNIVMCMAMETDNYNKEAEKALDALPETAMTKYMKLVIYIREKKLYEWSYDNALDFDEACKKLEEIVKLDEKYYKIAVNDGEISKEFMEYYDQGDWKLY
;
A
#
# COMPACT_ATOMS: atom_id res chain seq x y z
N MET A 1 39.89 -35.52 -31.56
CA MET A 1 40.61 -35.06 -32.76
C MET A 1 41.99 -35.69 -32.84
N LEU A 2 42.92 -35.53 -31.89
CA LEU A 2 44.25 -36.12 -31.94
C LEU A 2 44.24 -37.63 -32.16
N GLU A 3 43.33 -38.38 -31.52
CA GLU A 3 43.18 -39.83 -31.71
C GLU A 3 42.72 -40.22 -33.14
N ARG A 4 41.91 -39.37 -33.77
CA ARG A 4 41.50 -39.58 -35.18
C ARG A 4 42.67 -39.39 -36.16
N ASP A 5 43.63 -38.58 -35.73
CA ASP A 5 44.81 -38.29 -36.56
C ASP A 5 46.02 -39.18 -36.20
N SER A 6 45.78 -40.33 -35.53
CA SER A 6 46.77 -41.30 -35.07
C SER A 6 47.77 -40.73 -34.06
N LEU A 7 47.46 -39.64 -33.38
CA LEU A 7 48.28 -38.98 -32.34
C LEU A 7 47.81 -39.41 -30.95
N THR A 8 47.79 -40.72 -30.70
CA THR A 8 47.22 -41.35 -29.47
C THR A 8 48.07 -41.13 -28.25
N ALA A 9 49.39 -41.02 -28.39
CA ALA A 9 50.33 -40.75 -27.31
C ALA A 9 50.13 -39.31 -26.77
N GLU A 10 50.08 -38.34 -27.67
CA GLU A 10 49.87 -36.95 -27.34
C GLU A 10 48.46 -36.72 -26.74
N ALA A 11 47.47 -37.40 -27.24
CA ALA A 11 46.11 -37.35 -26.67
C ALA A 11 46.05 -37.89 -25.24
N ARG A 12 46.81 -38.92 -24.91
CA ARG A 12 46.89 -39.49 -23.55
C ARG A 12 47.56 -38.51 -22.60
N GLU A 13 48.72 -37.96 -23.01
CA GLU A 13 49.46 -37.01 -22.22
C GLU A 13 48.63 -35.75 -21.90
N ILE A 14 47.90 -35.24 -22.87
CA ILE A 14 46.99 -34.09 -22.65
C ILE A 14 45.89 -34.46 -21.65
N ARG A 15 45.27 -35.66 -21.70
CA ARG A 15 44.29 -36.10 -20.72
C ARG A 15 44.84 -36.20 -19.33
N GLU A 16 46.07 -36.68 -19.16
CA GLU A 16 46.78 -36.75 -17.89
C GLU A 16 47.00 -35.34 -17.32
N ILE A 17 47.44 -34.41 -18.15
CA ILE A 17 47.64 -33.02 -17.76
C ILE A 17 46.30 -32.35 -17.36
N THR A 18 45.25 -32.52 -18.15
CA THR A 18 43.92 -31.93 -17.85
C THR A 18 43.28 -32.57 -16.63
N GLY A 19 43.58 -33.84 -16.35
CA GLY A 19 43.12 -34.50 -15.11
C GLY A 19 43.90 -34.04 -13.85
N LYS A 20 45.14 -33.59 -14.02
CA LYS A 20 46.02 -33.18 -12.90
C LYS A 20 45.68 -31.74 -12.42
N TYR A 21 45.31 -30.85 -13.30
CA TYR A 21 45.04 -29.42 -12.99
C TYR A 21 43.56 -29.13 -12.93
N LYS A 22 43.15 -28.43 -11.86
CA LYS A 22 41.71 -28.15 -11.59
C LYS A 22 41.13 -26.95 -12.34
N THR A 23 42.01 -26.02 -12.79
CA THR A 23 41.56 -24.79 -13.45
C THR A 23 41.94 -24.79 -14.93
N PRO A 24 41.06 -24.24 -15.83
CA PRO A 24 41.38 -24.13 -17.27
C PRO A 24 42.69 -23.43 -17.57
N ASP A 25 43.02 -22.36 -16.84
CA ASP A 25 44.26 -21.61 -17.03
C ASP A 25 45.49 -22.45 -16.69
N ALA A 26 45.45 -23.22 -15.59
CA ALA A 26 46.54 -24.08 -15.21
C ALA A 26 46.69 -25.25 -16.20
N GLN A 27 45.59 -25.80 -16.69
CA GLN A 27 45.59 -26.82 -17.74
C GLN A 27 46.20 -26.29 -19.03
N PHE A 28 45.78 -25.10 -19.47
CA PHE A 28 46.33 -24.42 -20.65
C PHE A 28 47.83 -24.13 -20.51
N ALA A 29 48.25 -23.57 -19.38
CA ALA A 29 49.64 -23.30 -19.10
C ALA A 29 50.53 -24.54 -19.13
N ALA A 30 50.00 -25.68 -18.66
CA ALA A 30 50.72 -26.96 -18.69
C ALA A 30 50.78 -27.54 -20.10
N VAL A 31 49.67 -27.53 -20.84
CA VAL A 31 49.60 -28.05 -22.22
C VAL A 31 50.45 -27.16 -23.18
N SER A 32 50.53 -25.87 -22.99
CA SER A 32 51.31 -24.96 -23.81
C SER A 32 52.83 -25.15 -23.73
N ARG A 33 53.29 -25.89 -22.69
CA ARG A 33 54.72 -26.23 -22.50
C ARG A 33 55.12 -27.53 -23.19
N LEU A 34 54.19 -28.27 -23.76
CA LEU A 34 54.48 -29.53 -24.44
C LEU A 34 55.34 -29.26 -25.71
N PRO A 35 56.33 -30.09 -25.99
CA PRO A 35 57.21 -29.90 -27.16
C PRO A 35 56.50 -29.78 -28.47
N TYR A 36 55.38 -30.49 -28.61
CA TYR A 36 54.57 -30.51 -29.83
C TYR A 36 53.41 -29.52 -29.81
N TYR A 37 53.32 -28.65 -28.83
CA TYR A 37 52.22 -27.69 -28.72
C TYR A 37 52.13 -26.77 -29.95
N SER A 38 53.28 -26.20 -30.38
CA SER A 38 53.34 -25.24 -31.46
C SER A 38 53.06 -25.90 -32.82
N THR A 39 53.45 -27.13 -33.01
CA THR A 39 53.37 -27.82 -34.32
C THR A 39 52.09 -28.66 -34.45
N VAL A 40 51.58 -29.18 -33.38
CA VAL A 40 50.41 -30.09 -33.42
C VAL A 40 49.14 -29.45 -32.83
N ILE A 41 49.27 -28.85 -31.66
CA ILE A 41 48.08 -28.41 -30.91
C ILE A 41 47.65 -27.01 -31.41
N LYS A 42 48.56 -26.06 -31.46
CA LYS A 42 48.29 -24.65 -31.83
C LYS A 42 47.64 -24.54 -33.20
N GLU A 43 48.09 -25.35 -34.16
CA GLU A 43 47.52 -25.35 -35.53
C GLU A 43 46.08 -25.91 -35.61
N ARG A 44 45.72 -26.78 -34.63
CA ARG A 44 44.41 -27.40 -34.58
C ARG A 44 43.41 -26.62 -33.71
N LEU A 45 43.87 -25.79 -32.76
CA LEU A 45 43.04 -25.01 -31.90
C LEU A 45 42.06 -24.09 -32.64
N PRO A 46 42.40 -23.40 -33.71
CA PRO A 46 41.44 -22.59 -34.47
C PRO A 46 40.28 -23.40 -35.05
N LYS A 47 40.57 -24.66 -35.46
CA LYS A 47 39.52 -25.58 -35.97
C LYS A 47 38.59 -26.10 -34.90
N LEU A 48 38.99 -26.05 -33.62
CA LEU A 48 38.21 -26.46 -32.45
C LEU A 48 37.52 -25.30 -31.72
N ARG A 49 37.91 -24.05 -32.03
CA ARG A 49 37.24 -22.85 -31.52
C ARG A 49 35.99 -22.56 -32.37
N THR A 50 35.05 -23.49 -32.38
CA THR A 50 33.70 -23.22 -32.85
C THR A 50 32.96 -22.60 -31.67
N VAL A 51 32.75 -21.30 -31.69
CA VAL A 51 31.80 -20.64 -30.82
C VAL A 51 30.45 -20.83 -31.48
N GLN A 52 29.65 -21.72 -30.90
CA GLN A 52 28.27 -21.91 -31.33
C GLN A 52 27.45 -20.84 -30.66
N TYR A 53 27.05 -19.83 -31.40
CA TYR A 53 26.10 -18.84 -30.94
C TYR A 53 24.69 -19.38 -31.24
N GLU A 54 23.95 -19.70 -30.20
CA GLU A 54 22.53 -19.92 -30.28
C GLU A 54 21.83 -18.58 -30.05
N TYR A 55 21.39 -17.96 -31.17
CA TYR A 55 20.55 -16.76 -31.06
C TYR A 55 19.12 -17.23 -30.82
N LYS A 56 18.63 -17.10 -29.60
CA LYS A 56 17.19 -17.14 -29.34
C LYS A 56 16.65 -15.74 -29.58
N HIS A 57 16.02 -15.55 -30.73
CA HIS A 57 15.18 -14.39 -30.94
C HIS A 57 13.83 -14.65 -30.27
N GLU A 58 13.65 -14.17 -29.06
CA GLU A 58 12.32 -13.97 -28.51
C GLU A 58 11.82 -12.63 -29.06
N ILE A 59 10.87 -12.68 -30.00
CA ILE A 59 10.21 -11.46 -30.48
C ILE A 59 9.23 -11.05 -29.38
N PHE A 60 9.65 -10.15 -28.51
CA PHE A 60 8.75 -9.48 -27.58
C PHE A 60 7.95 -8.46 -28.38
N ARG A 61 6.68 -8.71 -28.58
CA ARG A 61 5.74 -7.69 -29.02
C ARG A 61 4.85 -7.30 -27.85
N GLU A 62 4.42 -6.05 -27.84
CA GLU A 62 3.33 -5.66 -26.96
C GLU A 62 2.10 -6.50 -27.26
N LEU A 63 1.53 -7.13 -26.24
CA LEU A 63 0.22 -7.73 -26.34
C LEU A 63 -0.81 -6.61 -26.44
N ASN A 64 -1.80 -6.77 -27.29
CA ASN A 64 -2.93 -5.85 -27.31
C ASN A 64 -3.82 -6.08 -26.05
N PRO A 65 -4.70 -5.13 -25.70
CA PRO A 65 -5.53 -5.23 -24.50
C PRO A 65 -6.37 -6.52 -24.44
N ASP A 66 -6.92 -6.97 -25.55
CA ASP A 66 -7.76 -8.18 -25.61
C ASP A 66 -6.94 -9.45 -25.34
N GLU A 67 -5.73 -9.53 -25.89
CA GLU A 67 -4.79 -10.63 -25.60
C GLU A 67 -4.36 -10.65 -24.12
N ILE A 68 -4.17 -9.47 -23.51
CA ILE A 68 -3.83 -9.36 -22.08
C ILE A 68 -5.01 -9.83 -21.22
N LEU A 69 -6.23 -9.45 -21.61
CA LEU A 69 -7.44 -9.88 -20.92
C LEU A 69 -7.66 -11.39 -21.05
N ASP A 70 -7.48 -11.94 -22.24
CA ASP A 70 -7.58 -13.39 -22.48
C ASP A 70 -6.56 -14.17 -21.64
N LYS A 71 -5.32 -13.70 -21.60
CA LYS A 71 -4.26 -14.25 -20.75
C LYS A 71 -4.63 -14.21 -19.27
N TYR A 72 -5.26 -13.13 -18.79
CA TYR A 72 -5.71 -13.00 -17.41
C TYR A 72 -6.84 -13.98 -17.08
N LEU A 73 -7.79 -14.16 -17.99
CA LEU A 73 -8.99 -14.97 -17.75
C LEU A 73 -8.75 -16.47 -17.98
N HIS A 74 -7.90 -16.85 -18.94
CA HIS A 74 -7.87 -18.21 -19.47
C HIS A 74 -6.50 -18.90 -19.36
N ASP A 75 -5.38 -18.17 -19.19
CA ASP A 75 -4.08 -18.82 -19.03
C ASP A 75 -3.86 -19.31 -17.58
N PRO A 76 -3.84 -20.64 -17.33
CA PRO A 76 -3.68 -21.17 -15.98
C PRO A 76 -2.40 -20.75 -15.27
N GLN A 77 -1.33 -20.44 -16.01
CA GLN A 77 -0.05 -20.01 -15.43
C GLN A 77 -0.17 -18.63 -14.79
N TYR A 78 -1.03 -17.78 -15.33
CA TYR A 78 -1.31 -16.45 -14.80
C TYR A 78 -2.47 -16.48 -13.80
N ALA A 79 -3.52 -17.27 -14.05
CA ALA A 79 -4.63 -17.44 -13.13
C ALA A 79 -4.18 -17.99 -11.77
N ASP A 80 -3.29 -19.01 -11.79
CA ASP A 80 -2.75 -19.64 -10.58
C ASP A 80 -1.61 -18.84 -9.91
N GLY A 81 -1.22 -17.68 -10.47
CA GLY A 81 -0.14 -16.86 -9.94
C GLY A 81 1.28 -17.45 -10.11
N LYS A 82 1.45 -18.44 -10.99
CA LYS A 82 2.77 -19.02 -11.31
C LYS A 82 3.64 -18.08 -12.14
N LYS A 83 2.98 -17.20 -12.92
CA LYS A 83 3.61 -16.12 -13.68
C LYS A 83 2.99 -14.80 -13.29
N SER A 84 3.80 -13.75 -13.22
CA SER A 84 3.37 -12.39 -12.94
C SER A 84 3.16 -11.63 -14.24
N PHE A 85 2.21 -10.69 -14.20
CA PHE A 85 2.04 -9.71 -15.28
C PHE A 85 3.07 -8.61 -15.16
N THR A 86 3.46 -8.03 -16.28
CA THR A 86 4.24 -6.80 -16.33
C THR A 86 3.40 -5.61 -15.86
N ARG A 87 4.04 -4.49 -15.48
CA ARG A 87 3.32 -3.25 -15.11
C ARG A 87 2.47 -2.73 -16.26
N TYR A 88 2.94 -2.88 -17.49
CA TYR A 88 2.19 -2.53 -18.71
C TYR A 88 0.91 -3.37 -18.83
N GLU A 89 0.99 -4.68 -18.70
CA GLU A 89 -0.17 -5.57 -18.74
C GLU A 89 -1.15 -5.26 -17.60
N TYR A 90 -0.67 -5.02 -16.38
CA TYR A 90 -1.52 -4.58 -15.25
C TYR A 90 -2.20 -3.26 -15.53
N TRP A 91 -1.51 -2.30 -16.15
CA TRP A 91 -2.11 -1.02 -16.49
C TRP A 91 -3.32 -1.19 -17.42
N HIS A 92 -3.21 -2.05 -18.44
CA HIS A 92 -4.33 -2.37 -19.32
C HIS A 92 -5.46 -3.09 -18.57
N LEU A 93 -5.15 -4.09 -17.74
CA LEU A 93 -6.14 -4.79 -16.93
C LEU A 93 -6.91 -3.83 -16.00
N PHE A 94 -6.26 -2.82 -15.43
CA PHE A 94 -6.91 -1.79 -14.62
C PHE A 94 -7.91 -0.94 -15.42
N GLN A 95 -7.71 -0.80 -16.73
CA GLN A 95 -8.65 -0.09 -17.60
C GLN A 95 -9.86 -0.96 -17.97
N MET A 96 -9.70 -2.27 -18.03
CA MET A 96 -10.72 -3.20 -18.52
C MET A 96 -11.58 -3.80 -17.40
N ILE A 97 -10.97 -4.16 -16.26
CA ILE A 97 -11.68 -4.80 -15.16
C ILE A 97 -12.28 -3.72 -14.26
N LYS A 98 -13.61 -3.55 -14.34
CA LYS A 98 -14.36 -2.50 -13.63
C LYS A 98 -15.24 -3.02 -12.49
N GLU A 99 -15.50 -4.32 -12.45
CA GLU A 99 -16.26 -4.91 -11.34
C GLU A 99 -15.46 -4.71 -10.04
N PRO A 100 -16.04 -4.05 -9.00
CA PRO A 100 -15.26 -3.60 -7.84
C PRO A 100 -14.51 -4.70 -7.10
N LYS A 101 -15.10 -5.88 -6.95
CA LYS A 101 -14.46 -7.00 -6.23
C LYS A 101 -13.29 -7.59 -7.04
N GLU A 102 -13.46 -7.75 -8.34
CA GLU A 102 -12.40 -8.26 -9.21
C GLU A 102 -11.29 -7.23 -9.40
N ALA A 103 -11.64 -5.95 -9.53
CA ALA A 103 -10.68 -4.86 -9.57
C ALA A 103 -9.81 -4.80 -8.29
N GLU A 104 -10.43 -4.95 -7.11
CA GLU A 104 -9.66 -5.00 -5.86
C GLU A 104 -8.71 -6.19 -5.80
N LYS A 105 -9.16 -7.39 -6.19
CA LYS A 105 -8.28 -8.58 -6.26
C LYS A 105 -7.09 -8.33 -7.18
N LEU A 106 -7.37 -7.73 -8.35
CA LEU A 106 -6.33 -7.36 -9.32
C LEU A 106 -5.36 -6.32 -8.75
N TYR A 107 -5.84 -5.28 -8.05
CA TYR A 107 -4.97 -4.28 -7.42
C TYR A 107 -4.11 -4.88 -6.31
N ARG A 108 -4.66 -5.76 -5.47
CA ARG A 108 -3.92 -6.49 -4.44
C ARG A 108 -2.82 -7.38 -5.04
N ARG A 109 -3.15 -8.06 -6.13
CA ARG A 109 -2.20 -8.89 -6.85
C ARG A 109 -1.08 -8.03 -7.45
N ALA A 110 -1.42 -6.99 -8.18
CA ALA A 110 -0.46 -6.07 -8.77
C ALA A 110 0.45 -5.42 -7.70
N TYR A 111 -0.11 -4.98 -6.57
CA TYR A 111 0.65 -4.42 -5.45
C TYR A 111 1.74 -5.39 -4.96
N ARG A 112 1.39 -6.66 -4.76
CA ARG A 112 2.34 -7.68 -4.29
C ARG A 112 3.39 -8.06 -5.36
N GLU A 113 2.94 -8.33 -6.58
CA GLU A 113 3.81 -8.83 -7.67
C GLU A 113 4.76 -7.77 -8.21
N THR A 114 4.41 -6.49 -8.11
CA THR A 114 5.26 -5.39 -8.59
C THR A 114 6.04 -4.69 -7.48
N MET A 115 6.00 -5.23 -6.25
CA MET A 115 6.77 -4.70 -5.12
C MET A 115 8.26 -4.79 -5.42
N ALA A 116 8.96 -3.68 -5.26
CA ALA A 116 10.41 -3.61 -5.31
C ALA A 116 10.98 -3.24 -3.95
N TYR A 117 12.29 -3.40 -3.78
CA TYR A 117 12.99 -3.02 -2.56
C TYR A 117 14.19 -2.14 -2.92
N ASP A 118 14.46 -1.13 -2.12
CA ASP A 118 15.67 -0.32 -2.30
C ASP A 118 16.92 -1.01 -1.73
N ALA A 119 18.07 -0.39 -1.90
CA ALA A 119 19.35 -0.91 -1.40
C ALA A 119 19.41 -1.11 0.13
N LYS A 120 18.48 -0.51 0.88
CA LYS A 120 18.33 -0.63 2.34
C LYS A 120 17.24 -1.64 2.74
N GLY A 121 16.64 -2.33 1.77
CA GLY A 121 15.53 -3.26 2.00
C GLY A 121 14.17 -2.58 2.27
N LYS A 122 14.06 -1.27 2.03
CA LYS A 122 12.78 -0.56 2.17
C LYS A 122 11.89 -0.85 0.97
N GLU A 123 10.63 -1.15 1.24
CA GLU A 123 9.61 -1.37 0.23
C GLU A 123 9.40 -0.16 -0.69
N LYS A 124 9.35 -0.45 -1.97
CA LYS A 124 9.04 0.51 -3.04
C LYS A 124 7.88 -0.02 -3.88
N PRO A 125 6.65 0.20 -3.43
CA PRO A 125 5.49 -0.23 -4.17
C PRO A 125 5.37 0.51 -5.51
N TRP A 126 4.78 -0.16 -6.49
CA TRP A 126 4.37 0.52 -7.72
C TRP A 126 3.21 1.48 -7.40
N ILE A 127 3.43 2.77 -7.69
CA ILE A 127 2.57 3.87 -7.25
C ILE A 127 1.12 3.67 -7.71
N LEU A 128 0.92 3.27 -8.97
CA LEU A 128 -0.42 3.06 -9.51
C LEU A 128 -1.16 1.93 -8.80
N ALA A 129 -0.51 0.80 -8.57
CA ALA A 129 -1.13 -0.33 -7.86
C ALA A 129 -1.46 0.03 -6.41
N ALA A 130 -0.56 0.69 -5.70
CA ALA A 130 -0.78 1.15 -4.32
C ALA A 130 -1.94 2.14 -4.23
N ASN A 131 -1.97 3.15 -5.11
CA ASN A 131 -3.03 4.15 -5.11
C ASN A 131 -4.40 3.56 -5.46
N ASN A 132 -4.49 2.70 -6.47
CA ASN A 132 -5.74 2.06 -6.86
C ASN A 132 -6.26 1.11 -5.78
N LEU A 133 -5.37 0.37 -5.13
CA LEU A 133 -5.74 -0.48 -4.00
C LEU A 133 -6.27 0.35 -2.82
N ALA A 134 -5.59 1.43 -2.47
CA ALA A 134 -6.03 2.33 -1.41
C ALA A 134 -7.44 2.90 -1.68
N ILE A 135 -7.69 3.37 -2.90
CA ILE A 135 -9.00 3.90 -3.29
C ILE A 135 -10.08 2.79 -3.25
N ALA A 136 -9.76 1.58 -3.73
CA ALA A 136 -10.71 0.46 -3.70
C ALA A 136 -11.11 0.09 -2.26
N LEU A 137 -10.15 0.09 -1.34
CA LEU A 137 -10.39 -0.18 0.08
C LEU A 137 -11.23 0.92 0.73
N LEU A 138 -10.90 2.19 0.50
CA LEU A 138 -11.67 3.32 1.02
C LEU A 138 -13.14 3.28 0.57
N ARG A 139 -13.42 2.87 -0.67
CA ARG A 139 -14.78 2.72 -1.19
C ARG A 139 -15.58 1.62 -0.49
N ARG A 140 -14.91 0.64 0.09
CA ARG A 140 -15.51 -0.45 0.85
C ARG A 140 -15.58 -0.20 2.36
N ASP A 141 -15.28 1.00 2.81
CA ASP A 141 -15.07 1.31 4.24
C ASP A 141 -13.98 0.45 4.92
N THR A 142 -13.09 -0.12 4.12
CA THR A 142 -11.91 -0.82 4.61
C THR A 142 -10.70 0.03 4.27
N PHE A 143 -9.71 0.08 5.14
CA PHE A 143 -8.49 0.84 4.89
C PHE A 143 -7.28 0.10 5.43
N ASP A 144 -6.15 0.32 4.74
CA ASP A 144 -4.84 -0.14 5.15
C ASP A 144 -3.87 1.03 4.97
N ILE A 145 -3.55 1.66 6.08
CA ILE A 145 -2.75 2.89 6.10
C ILE A 145 -1.34 2.63 5.56
N GLU A 146 -0.80 1.43 5.76
CA GLU A 146 0.56 1.09 5.39
C GLU A 146 0.77 1.06 3.87
N ILE A 147 -0.28 0.86 3.07
CA ILE A 147 -0.19 0.78 1.59
C ILE A 147 0.43 2.05 0.99
N LEU A 148 0.02 3.23 1.46
CA LEU A 148 0.48 4.52 0.91
C LEU A 148 1.63 5.14 1.70
N LYS A 149 1.90 4.66 2.90
CA LYS A 149 2.95 5.21 3.78
C LYS A 149 4.33 5.29 3.11
N PRO A 150 4.79 4.30 2.32
CA PRO A 150 6.07 4.41 1.61
C PRO A 150 6.10 5.52 0.54
N LEU A 151 4.93 6.01 0.10
CA LEU A 151 4.79 6.99 -0.97
C LEU A 151 4.54 8.41 -0.47
N ILE A 152 4.33 8.62 0.84
CA ILE A 152 3.91 9.89 1.41
C ILE A 152 4.93 11.02 1.19
N ASP A 153 6.20 10.68 1.07
CA ASP A 153 7.30 11.63 0.90
C ASP A 153 7.67 11.90 -0.56
N LEU A 154 6.83 11.50 -1.51
CA LEU A 154 7.03 11.89 -2.91
C LEU A 154 7.00 13.41 -3.04
N LYS A 155 8.09 13.98 -3.57
CA LYS A 155 8.25 15.43 -3.69
C LYS A 155 8.03 15.97 -5.11
N ARG A 156 7.84 15.10 -6.08
CA ARG A 156 7.68 15.45 -7.49
C ARG A 156 6.74 14.48 -8.20
N LYS A 157 6.16 14.93 -9.31
CA LYS A 157 5.41 14.07 -10.22
C LYS A 157 6.28 12.92 -10.71
N VAL A 158 5.71 11.74 -10.76
CA VAL A 158 6.36 10.53 -11.25
C VAL A 158 5.44 9.83 -12.26
N ASN A 159 6.03 9.05 -13.15
CA ASN A 159 5.25 8.24 -14.08
C ASN A 159 4.51 7.13 -13.30
N MET A 160 3.24 6.92 -13.59
CA MET A 160 2.46 5.81 -13.03
C MET A 160 2.87 4.48 -13.65
N VAL A 161 3.33 4.51 -14.90
CA VAL A 161 3.85 3.36 -15.63
C VAL A 161 5.29 3.67 -15.95
N ASP A 162 6.22 2.96 -15.33
CA ASP A 162 7.64 3.08 -15.65
C ASP A 162 7.89 2.46 -17.03
N SER A 163 8.81 3.06 -17.81
CA SER A 163 9.31 2.41 -19.00
C SER A 163 10.01 1.11 -18.62
N PHE A 164 9.67 0.03 -19.29
CA PHE A 164 10.43 -1.20 -19.18
C PHE A 164 11.72 -1.10 -20.02
N ASN A 165 12.76 -1.80 -19.59
CA ASN A 165 14.04 -1.84 -20.29
C ASN A 165 13.98 -2.60 -21.64
N ASP A 166 12.80 -3.06 -22.01
CA ASP A 166 12.54 -3.81 -23.25
C ASP A 166 12.27 -2.92 -24.49
N GLY A 167 12.37 -1.61 -24.34
CA GLY A 167 12.20 -0.66 -25.45
C GLY A 167 10.74 -0.41 -25.84
N ILE A 168 9.78 -0.95 -25.13
CA ILE A 168 8.36 -0.77 -25.39
C ILE A 168 7.92 0.64 -24.99
N SER A 169 7.26 1.35 -25.91
CA SER A 169 6.74 2.69 -25.67
C SER A 169 5.50 2.62 -24.79
N ILE A 170 5.58 3.19 -23.59
CA ILE A 170 4.49 3.17 -22.63
C ILE A 170 3.86 4.55 -22.54
N THR A 171 2.52 4.58 -22.43
CA THR A 171 1.79 5.80 -22.13
C THR A 171 2.24 6.35 -20.79
N LYS A 172 2.87 7.51 -20.80
CA LYS A 172 3.32 8.19 -19.57
C LYS A 172 2.12 8.85 -18.91
N THR A 173 1.69 8.29 -17.81
CA THR A 173 0.70 8.94 -16.93
C THR A 173 1.43 9.43 -15.69
N GLU A 174 1.42 10.75 -15.50
CA GLU A 174 2.03 11.32 -14.31
C GLU A 174 1.11 11.22 -13.09
N VAL A 175 1.67 10.86 -11.96
CA VAL A 175 1.01 10.96 -10.66
C VAL A 175 1.40 12.25 -9.97
N ASN A 176 0.40 12.94 -9.46
CA ASN A 176 0.60 14.12 -8.63
C ASN A 176 0.80 13.66 -7.17
N PRO A 177 1.92 14.01 -6.51
CA PRO A 177 2.19 13.63 -5.12
C PRO A 177 1.09 14.04 -4.15
N GLU A 178 0.48 15.21 -4.34
CA GLU A 178 -0.59 15.72 -3.47
C GLU A 178 -1.83 14.80 -3.50
N THR A 179 -2.06 14.07 -4.60
CA THR A 179 -3.13 13.07 -4.66
C THR A 179 -2.86 11.90 -3.73
N ILE A 180 -1.60 11.46 -3.63
CA ILE A 180 -1.20 10.38 -2.70
C ILE A 180 -1.39 10.85 -1.26
N VAL A 181 -0.95 12.07 -0.94
CA VAL A 181 -1.13 12.68 0.40
C VAL A 181 -2.61 12.78 0.75
N ALA A 182 -3.46 13.24 -0.18
CA ALA A 182 -4.89 13.36 0.06
C ALA A 182 -5.56 11.99 0.30
N ASN A 183 -5.16 10.94 -0.43
CA ASN A 183 -5.67 9.60 -0.21
C ASN A 183 -5.23 9.03 1.14
N GLN A 184 -3.98 9.25 1.54
CA GLN A 184 -3.48 8.85 2.85
C GLN A 184 -4.21 9.58 3.98
N LEU A 185 -4.44 10.88 3.82
CA LEU A 185 -5.21 11.69 4.75
C LEU A 185 -6.65 11.15 4.89
N ALA A 186 -7.30 10.79 3.78
CA ALA A 186 -8.62 10.17 3.81
C ALA A 186 -8.62 8.83 4.57
N MET A 187 -7.56 8.04 4.46
CA MET A 187 -7.40 6.79 5.22
C MET A 187 -7.26 7.07 6.72
N TYR A 188 -6.48 8.06 7.13
CA TYR A 188 -6.33 8.42 8.54
C TYR A 188 -7.65 8.95 9.13
N ILE A 189 -8.40 9.78 8.40
CA ILE A 189 -9.74 10.22 8.82
C ILE A 189 -10.66 9.00 9.04
N ARG A 190 -10.67 8.06 8.10
CA ARG A 190 -11.46 6.82 8.21
C ARG A 190 -11.01 5.90 9.35
N ALA A 191 -9.73 5.99 9.74
CA ALA A 191 -9.17 5.27 10.87
C ALA A 191 -9.35 6.01 12.21
N TYR A 192 -10.02 7.14 12.22
CA TYR A 192 -10.19 8.03 13.39
C TYR A 192 -8.86 8.53 13.96
N ASN A 193 -7.78 8.47 13.18
CA ASN A 193 -6.48 9.02 13.54
C ASN A 193 -6.36 10.46 13.03
N PHE A 194 -7.01 11.37 13.75
CA PHE A 194 -7.15 12.77 13.34
C PHE A 194 -5.87 13.57 13.48
N GLU A 195 -5.01 13.20 14.41
CA GLU A 195 -3.70 13.84 14.59
C GLU A 195 -2.83 13.67 13.34
N GLU A 196 -2.65 12.44 12.87
CA GLU A 196 -1.88 12.17 11.65
C GLU A 196 -2.54 12.76 10.40
N ALA A 197 -3.88 12.76 10.34
CA ALA A 197 -4.62 13.40 9.27
C ALA A 197 -4.31 14.90 9.20
N SER A 198 -4.27 15.57 10.34
CA SER A 198 -3.95 16.99 10.46
C SER A 198 -2.51 17.29 10.03
N ILE A 199 -1.54 16.49 10.48
CA ILE A 199 -0.13 16.61 10.06
C ILE A 199 0.02 16.47 8.54
N LEU A 200 -0.75 15.56 7.92
CA LEU A 200 -0.73 15.40 6.47
C LEU A 200 -1.43 16.55 5.74
N ALA A 201 -2.44 17.17 6.34
CA ALA A 201 -3.12 18.32 5.75
C ALA A 201 -2.16 19.47 5.46
N ASP A 202 -1.14 19.67 6.31
CA ASP A 202 -0.12 20.71 6.10
C ASP A 202 0.78 20.44 4.89
N LYS A 203 0.87 19.21 4.42
CA LYS A 203 1.60 18.86 3.20
C LYS A 203 0.81 19.13 1.92
N LEU A 204 -0.48 19.41 2.01
CA LEU A 204 -1.33 19.73 0.86
C LEU A 204 -1.27 21.22 0.54
N PRO A 205 -1.20 21.61 -0.74
CA PRO A 205 -1.24 23.01 -1.14
C PRO A 205 -2.63 23.62 -0.91
N ASP A 206 -2.67 24.93 -0.66
CA ASP A 206 -3.91 25.71 -0.49
C ASP A 206 -4.56 25.98 -1.86
N THR A 207 -5.09 24.92 -2.47
CA THR A 207 -5.82 24.98 -3.73
C THR A 207 -7.28 24.59 -3.51
N GLU A 208 -8.18 25.09 -4.37
CA GLU A 208 -9.61 24.76 -4.34
C GLU A 208 -9.86 23.26 -4.26
N ARG A 209 -9.07 22.47 -4.99
CA ARG A 209 -9.16 21.00 -5.02
C ARG A 209 -8.99 20.35 -3.64
N PHE A 210 -8.08 20.85 -2.81
CA PHE A 210 -7.74 20.24 -1.53
C PHE A 210 -8.28 21.00 -0.32
N GLN A 211 -8.82 22.21 -0.55
CA GLN A 211 -9.27 23.10 0.52
C GLN A 211 -10.25 22.43 1.48
N MET A 212 -11.23 21.69 0.95
CA MET A 212 -12.26 21.06 1.79
C MET A 212 -11.69 19.93 2.65
N ILE A 213 -10.90 19.01 2.07
CA ILE A 213 -10.35 17.89 2.83
C ILE A 213 -9.30 18.36 3.84
N LYS A 214 -8.52 19.39 3.49
CA LYS A 214 -7.56 20.03 4.40
C LYS A 214 -8.28 20.68 5.58
N ALA A 215 -9.32 21.46 5.30
CA ALA A 215 -10.14 22.09 6.33
C ALA A 215 -10.79 21.04 7.26
N PHE A 216 -11.32 19.96 6.69
CA PHE A 216 -11.93 18.87 7.44
C PHE A 216 -10.95 18.19 8.39
N ALA A 217 -9.77 17.81 7.89
CA ALA A 217 -8.73 17.18 8.69
C ALA A 217 -8.25 18.11 9.83
N ASN A 218 -8.02 19.37 9.52
CA ASN A 218 -7.58 20.36 10.51
C ASN A 218 -8.64 20.62 11.58
N CYS A 219 -9.93 20.64 11.20
CA CYS A 219 -11.00 20.77 12.18
C CYS A 219 -11.03 19.55 13.15
N LEU A 220 -10.90 18.34 12.61
CA LEU A 220 -10.86 17.11 13.42
C LEU A 220 -9.62 17.05 14.32
N GLY A 221 -8.47 17.57 13.86
CA GLY A 221 -7.25 17.69 14.65
C GLY A 221 -7.24 18.86 15.63
N GLY A 222 -8.36 19.55 15.81
CA GLY A 222 -8.48 20.67 16.76
C GLY A 222 -7.90 22.01 16.27
N TYR A 223 -7.28 22.08 15.09
CA TYR A 223 -6.64 23.30 14.59
C TYR A 223 -7.60 24.45 14.29
N TYR A 224 -8.87 24.13 14.01
CA TYR A 224 -9.90 25.13 13.69
C TYR A 224 -10.88 25.36 14.84
N ASP A 225 -10.50 25.06 16.06
CA ASP A 225 -11.27 25.54 17.19
C ASP A 225 -11.25 27.08 17.17
N TYR A 226 -12.38 27.67 16.74
CA TYR A 226 -12.53 29.12 16.65
C TYR A 226 -12.45 29.79 18.02
N ARG A 227 -12.59 29.04 19.11
CA ARG A 227 -12.44 29.52 20.49
C ARG A 227 -10.98 29.80 20.82
N GLY A 228 -10.04 29.07 20.22
CA GLY A 228 -8.60 29.24 20.38
C GLY A 228 -7.96 30.23 19.40
N ALA A 229 -8.77 30.98 18.62
CA ALA A 229 -8.24 31.95 17.66
C ALA A 229 -7.55 33.12 18.34
N ALA A 230 -6.38 33.51 17.85
CA ALA A 230 -5.60 34.63 18.40
C ALA A 230 -6.22 35.99 18.13
N THR A 231 -7.06 36.13 17.11
CA THR A 231 -7.74 37.38 16.73
C THR A 231 -9.21 37.12 16.38
N VAL A 232 -10.05 38.15 16.53
CA VAL A 232 -11.48 38.10 16.14
C VAL A 232 -11.65 37.75 14.67
N LYS A 233 -10.82 38.30 13.79
CA LYS A 233 -10.87 38.01 12.35
C LYS A 233 -10.59 36.56 12.06
N GLU A 234 -9.55 35.98 12.66
CA GLU A 234 -9.22 34.59 12.53
C GLU A 234 -10.34 33.69 13.06
N GLY A 235 -10.95 34.02 14.21
CA GLY A 235 -12.08 33.32 14.77
C GLY A 235 -13.28 33.28 13.82
N GLU A 236 -13.61 34.38 13.17
CA GLU A 236 -14.70 34.43 12.18
C GLU A 236 -14.37 33.65 10.91
N GLU A 237 -13.12 33.64 10.45
CA GLU A 237 -12.68 32.82 9.33
C GLU A 237 -12.77 31.33 9.67
N ARG A 238 -12.30 30.91 10.84
CA ARG A 238 -12.41 29.53 11.35
C ARG A 238 -13.87 29.08 11.47
N LYS A 239 -14.78 29.94 11.98
CA LYS A 239 -16.22 29.64 12.04
C LYS A 239 -16.83 29.40 10.66
N LYS A 240 -16.46 30.21 9.67
CA LYS A 240 -16.94 30.01 8.29
C LYS A 240 -16.52 28.67 7.72
N VAL A 241 -15.25 28.29 7.91
CA VAL A 241 -14.71 27.00 7.45
C VAL A 241 -15.43 25.85 8.17
N PHE A 242 -15.53 25.92 9.49
CA PHE A 242 -16.25 24.93 10.30
C PHE A 242 -17.69 24.75 9.82
N LYS A 243 -18.41 25.84 9.62
CA LYS A 243 -19.78 25.80 9.12
C LYS A 243 -19.89 25.19 7.73
N ALA A 244 -19.00 25.57 6.80
CA ALA A 244 -19.00 25.03 5.44
C ALA A 244 -18.76 23.52 5.41
N VAL A 245 -17.82 23.01 6.23
CA VAL A 245 -17.57 21.59 6.35
C VAL A 245 -18.76 20.87 6.99
N LYS A 246 -19.30 21.41 8.09
CA LYS A 246 -20.46 20.88 8.81
C LYS A 246 -21.68 20.72 7.90
N GLU A 247 -21.94 21.70 7.05
CA GLU A 247 -23.12 21.73 6.15
C GLU A 247 -22.91 20.92 4.85
N SER A 248 -21.73 20.39 4.58
CA SER A 248 -21.41 19.70 3.32
C SER A 248 -22.06 18.32 3.19
N SER A 249 -22.36 17.64 4.30
CA SER A 249 -23.11 16.38 4.33
C SER A 249 -23.64 16.09 5.75
N PRO A 250 -24.69 15.24 5.89
CA PRO A 250 -25.17 14.79 7.20
C PRO A 250 -24.10 14.13 8.06
N LEU A 251 -23.24 13.33 7.46
CA LEU A 251 -22.14 12.68 8.17
C LEU A 251 -21.10 13.70 8.65
N ASN A 252 -20.74 14.65 7.80
CA ASN A 252 -19.83 15.71 8.18
C ASN A 252 -20.41 16.58 9.31
N ASN A 253 -21.72 16.82 9.31
CA ASN A 253 -22.38 17.51 10.43
C ASN A 253 -22.13 16.77 11.75
N ILE A 254 -22.34 15.45 11.78
CA ILE A 254 -22.14 14.65 12.97
C ILE A 254 -20.68 14.70 13.43
N VAL A 255 -19.75 14.41 12.52
CA VAL A 255 -18.31 14.36 12.84
C VAL A 255 -17.81 15.73 13.33
N MET A 256 -18.24 16.82 12.69
CA MET A 256 -17.87 18.17 13.12
C MET A 256 -18.45 18.56 14.47
N CYS A 257 -19.67 18.12 14.78
CA CYS A 257 -20.24 18.29 16.12
C CYS A 257 -19.43 17.51 17.17
N MET A 258 -19.07 16.28 16.87
CA MET A 258 -18.24 15.46 17.78
C MET A 258 -16.87 16.09 17.99
N ALA A 259 -16.25 16.68 16.97
CA ALA A 259 -14.96 17.34 17.07
C ALA A 259 -14.95 18.59 17.99
N MET A 260 -16.11 19.15 18.31
CA MET A 260 -16.21 20.29 19.22
C MET A 260 -16.26 19.93 20.72
N GLU A 261 -16.41 18.66 21.05
CA GLU A 261 -16.32 18.12 22.40
C GLU A 261 -17.15 18.84 23.49
N THR A 262 -18.27 19.43 23.10
CA THR A 262 -19.15 20.10 24.06
C THR A 262 -20.51 19.41 24.14
N ASP A 263 -21.15 19.48 25.30
CA ASP A 263 -22.47 18.84 25.55
C ASP A 263 -23.52 19.23 24.51
N ASN A 264 -23.53 20.50 24.09
CA ASN A 264 -24.50 20.96 23.08
C ASN A 264 -24.27 20.31 21.71
N TYR A 265 -22.99 20.18 21.31
CA TYR A 265 -22.63 19.55 20.03
C TYR A 265 -22.78 18.03 20.11
N ASN A 266 -22.48 17.39 21.26
CA ASN A 266 -22.74 15.96 21.46
C ASN A 266 -24.23 15.66 21.29
N LYS A 267 -25.12 16.41 21.92
CA LYS A 267 -26.58 16.27 21.76
C LYS A 267 -27.06 16.50 20.31
N GLU A 268 -26.45 17.46 19.58
CA GLU A 268 -26.76 17.68 18.18
C GLU A 268 -26.29 16.47 17.32
N ALA A 269 -25.11 15.93 17.60
CA ALA A 269 -24.58 14.74 16.93
C ALA A 269 -25.46 13.50 17.19
N GLU A 270 -25.86 13.26 18.45
CA GLU A 270 -26.75 12.14 18.79
C GLU A 270 -28.09 12.22 18.04
N LYS A 271 -28.71 13.40 18.08
CA LYS A 271 -29.97 13.61 17.35
C LYS A 271 -29.83 13.38 15.85
N ALA A 272 -28.69 13.75 15.27
CA ALA A 272 -28.42 13.52 13.85
C ALA A 272 -28.12 12.05 13.58
N LEU A 273 -27.46 11.34 14.49
CA LEU A 273 -27.21 9.89 14.43
C LEU A 273 -28.51 9.08 14.53
N ASP A 274 -29.46 9.52 15.34
CA ASP A 274 -30.78 8.87 15.48
C ASP A 274 -31.61 8.93 14.19
N ALA A 275 -31.33 9.90 13.32
CA ALA A 275 -31.99 10.02 12.03
C ALA A 275 -31.36 9.14 10.93
N LEU A 276 -30.21 8.51 11.19
CA LEU A 276 -29.51 7.64 10.26
C LEU A 276 -29.83 6.15 10.49
N PRO A 277 -29.67 5.31 9.47
CA PRO A 277 -29.75 3.85 9.64
C PRO A 277 -28.76 3.35 10.70
N GLU A 278 -29.17 2.38 11.49
CA GLU A 278 -28.33 1.75 12.49
C GLU A 278 -27.29 0.85 11.82
N THR A 279 -26.03 1.25 11.88
CA THR A 279 -24.87 0.55 11.31
C THR A 279 -23.76 0.45 12.37
N ALA A 280 -22.74 -0.35 12.13
CA ALA A 280 -21.57 -0.40 13.01
C ALA A 280 -20.94 1.01 13.19
N MET A 281 -20.88 1.82 12.12
CA MET A 281 -20.39 3.19 12.19
C MET A 281 -21.23 4.09 13.08
N THR A 282 -22.55 4.12 12.91
CA THR A 282 -23.44 4.98 13.71
C THR A 282 -23.47 4.54 15.18
N LYS A 283 -23.43 3.23 15.45
CA LYS A 283 -23.29 2.69 16.81
C LYS A 283 -21.95 3.10 17.42
N TYR A 284 -20.87 3.05 16.66
CA TYR A 284 -19.54 3.44 17.16
C TYR A 284 -19.47 4.93 17.52
N MET A 285 -20.00 5.80 16.68
CA MET A 285 -20.09 7.23 16.98
C MET A 285 -20.89 7.50 18.26
N LYS A 286 -22.01 6.79 18.46
CA LYS A 286 -22.79 6.87 19.70
C LYS A 286 -22.00 6.35 20.91
N LEU A 287 -21.22 5.30 20.76
CA LEU A 287 -20.31 4.82 21.81
C LEU A 287 -19.29 5.87 22.21
N VAL A 288 -18.65 6.54 21.24
CA VAL A 288 -17.67 7.62 21.54
C VAL A 288 -18.33 8.75 22.33
N ILE A 289 -19.54 9.18 21.93
CA ILE A 289 -20.30 10.19 22.67
C ILE A 289 -20.61 9.71 24.09
N TYR A 290 -21.05 8.47 24.24
CA TYR A 290 -21.35 7.86 25.55
C TYR A 290 -20.11 7.84 26.47
N ILE A 291 -18.94 7.43 25.93
CA ILE A 291 -17.67 7.42 26.68
C ILE A 291 -17.32 8.82 27.16
N ARG A 292 -17.48 9.85 26.31
CA ARG A 292 -17.25 11.25 26.70
C ARG A 292 -18.19 11.73 27.80
N GLU A 293 -19.48 11.50 27.62
CA GLU A 293 -20.51 11.96 28.58
C GLU A 293 -20.32 11.32 29.95
N LYS A 294 -19.95 10.04 29.97
CA LYS A 294 -19.69 9.28 31.19
C LYS A 294 -18.26 9.44 31.70
N LYS A 295 -17.38 10.10 30.94
CA LYS A 295 -15.95 10.28 31.26
C LYS A 295 -15.22 8.97 31.54
N LEU A 296 -15.44 7.97 30.69
CA LEU A 296 -14.90 6.63 30.84
C LEU A 296 -13.45 6.54 30.36
N TYR A 297 -12.59 7.44 30.81
CA TYR A 297 -11.16 7.46 30.45
C TYR A 297 -10.31 6.62 31.41
N GLU A 298 -10.74 6.54 32.68
CA GLU A 298 -10.13 5.75 33.73
C GLU A 298 -11.22 4.94 34.47
N TRP A 299 -10.92 3.70 34.77
CA TRP A 299 -11.83 2.84 35.51
C TRP A 299 -11.88 3.21 37.01
N SER A 300 -13.07 3.20 37.61
CA SER A 300 -13.29 3.36 39.01
C SER A 300 -14.54 2.58 39.47
N TYR A 301 -14.68 2.35 40.75
CA TYR A 301 -15.88 1.72 41.30
C TYR A 301 -17.15 2.53 41.04
N ASP A 302 -17.04 3.84 40.92
CA ASP A 302 -18.18 4.74 40.72
C ASP A 302 -18.72 4.68 39.25
N ASN A 303 -17.87 4.31 38.28
CA ASN A 303 -18.22 4.20 36.89
C ASN A 303 -18.16 2.78 36.31
N ALA A 304 -17.97 1.77 37.15
CA ALA A 304 -17.80 0.38 36.71
C ALA A 304 -18.96 -0.13 35.84
N LEU A 305 -20.20 0.19 36.19
CA LEU A 305 -21.38 -0.20 35.41
C LEU A 305 -21.43 0.48 34.03
N ASP A 306 -21.03 1.74 33.97
CA ASP A 306 -20.96 2.47 32.69
C ASP A 306 -19.81 1.93 31.80
N PHE A 307 -18.68 1.50 32.42
CA PHE A 307 -17.59 0.80 31.70
C PHE A 307 -18.08 -0.52 31.11
N ASP A 308 -18.76 -1.35 31.91
CA ASP A 308 -19.31 -2.62 31.44
C ASP A 308 -20.30 -2.41 30.28
N GLU A 309 -21.17 -1.42 30.40
CA GLU A 309 -22.14 -1.09 29.36
C GLU A 309 -21.43 -0.60 28.06
N ALA A 310 -20.38 0.22 28.19
CA ALA A 310 -19.59 0.66 27.05
C ALA A 310 -18.86 -0.51 26.37
N CYS A 311 -18.32 -1.46 27.14
CA CYS A 311 -17.70 -2.67 26.62
C CYS A 311 -18.72 -3.57 25.89
N LYS A 312 -19.93 -3.72 26.41
CA LYS A 312 -21.01 -4.45 25.73
C LYS A 312 -21.37 -3.80 24.41
N LYS A 313 -21.45 -2.47 24.36
CA LYS A 313 -21.69 -1.71 23.12
C LYS A 313 -20.57 -1.92 22.12
N LEU A 314 -19.30 -1.86 22.54
CA LEU A 314 -18.16 -2.10 21.65
C LEU A 314 -18.18 -3.53 21.09
N GLU A 315 -18.48 -4.52 21.92
CA GLU A 315 -18.57 -5.93 21.50
C GLU A 315 -19.67 -6.14 20.44
N GLU A 316 -20.83 -5.49 20.59
CA GLU A 316 -21.88 -5.52 19.58
C GLU A 316 -21.43 -4.92 18.26
N ILE A 317 -20.69 -3.80 18.30
CA ILE A 317 -20.15 -3.11 17.14
C ILE A 317 -19.12 -3.98 16.43
N VAL A 318 -18.21 -4.59 17.18
CA VAL A 318 -17.15 -5.47 16.64
C VAL A 318 -17.78 -6.74 16.02
N LYS A 319 -18.87 -7.28 16.59
CA LYS A 319 -19.62 -8.40 15.99
C LYS A 319 -20.28 -8.03 14.66
N LEU A 320 -20.69 -6.77 14.48
CA LEU A 320 -21.23 -6.28 13.20
C LEU A 320 -20.12 -6.06 12.16
N ASP A 321 -18.96 -5.56 12.61
CA ASP A 321 -17.81 -5.28 11.75
C ASP A 321 -16.53 -5.25 12.58
N GLU A 322 -15.73 -6.31 12.47
CA GLU A 322 -14.48 -6.52 13.27
C GLU A 322 -13.44 -5.41 13.11
N LYS A 323 -13.49 -4.61 12.03
CA LYS A 323 -12.56 -3.49 11.85
C LYS A 323 -12.67 -2.44 12.96
N TYR A 324 -13.83 -2.34 13.62
CA TYR A 324 -14.04 -1.35 14.70
C TYR A 324 -13.22 -1.64 15.95
N TYR A 325 -12.75 -2.87 16.15
CA TYR A 325 -11.75 -3.13 17.19
C TYR A 325 -10.45 -2.35 16.92
N LYS A 326 -9.93 -2.43 15.67
CA LYS A 326 -8.73 -1.67 15.30
C LYS A 326 -8.94 -0.16 15.31
N ILE A 327 -10.14 0.30 14.96
CA ILE A 327 -10.50 1.71 15.07
C ILE A 327 -10.44 2.13 16.52
N ALA A 328 -11.09 1.42 17.42
CA ALA A 328 -11.12 1.74 18.86
C ALA A 328 -9.72 1.80 19.48
N VAL A 329 -8.84 0.86 19.12
CA VAL A 329 -7.43 0.86 19.61
C VAL A 329 -6.66 2.11 19.17
N ASN A 330 -7.01 2.72 18.03
CA ASN A 330 -6.31 3.88 17.46
C ASN A 330 -7.07 5.21 17.66
N ASP A 331 -8.29 5.16 18.18
CA ASP A 331 -9.11 6.34 18.41
C ASP A 331 -8.64 7.05 19.69
N GLY A 332 -8.24 8.31 19.56
CA GLY A 332 -7.82 9.13 20.69
C GLY A 332 -8.89 9.37 21.76
N GLU A 333 -10.16 9.11 21.42
CA GLU A 333 -11.29 9.20 22.36
C GLU A 333 -11.46 7.96 23.22
N ILE A 334 -10.89 6.85 22.81
CA ILE A 334 -10.92 5.58 23.54
C ILE A 334 -9.61 5.45 24.32
N SER A 335 -9.71 5.47 25.65
CA SER A 335 -8.51 5.35 26.45
C SER A 335 -7.87 3.97 26.34
N LYS A 336 -6.54 3.92 26.56
CA LYS A 336 -5.80 2.67 26.61
C LYS A 336 -6.35 1.75 27.71
N GLU A 337 -6.67 2.33 28.87
CA GLU A 337 -7.22 1.61 30.01
C GLU A 337 -8.58 0.99 29.70
N PHE A 338 -9.43 1.71 28.94
CA PHE A 338 -10.68 1.16 28.45
C PHE A 338 -10.45 -0.08 27.56
N MET A 339 -9.51 -0.01 26.63
CA MET A 339 -9.22 -1.15 25.75
C MET A 339 -8.59 -2.32 26.51
N GLU A 340 -7.72 -2.06 27.48
CA GLU A 340 -7.17 -3.09 28.36
C GLU A 340 -8.28 -3.78 29.18
N TYR A 341 -9.23 -3.03 29.73
CA TYR A 341 -10.39 -3.57 30.43
C TYR A 341 -11.31 -4.39 29.51
N TYR A 342 -11.57 -3.89 28.30
CA TYR A 342 -12.33 -4.62 27.29
C TYR A 342 -11.68 -5.97 26.95
N ASP A 343 -10.37 -6.00 26.75
CA ASP A 343 -9.61 -7.19 26.37
C ASP A 343 -9.52 -8.23 27.52
N GLN A 344 -9.50 -7.79 28.78
CA GLN A 344 -9.56 -8.68 29.95
C GLN A 344 -10.87 -9.46 30.02
N GLY A 345 -11.96 -8.88 29.52
CA GLY A 345 -13.25 -9.55 29.41
C GLY A 345 -14.01 -9.72 30.72
N ASP A 346 -13.61 -9.09 31.82
CA ASP A 346 -14.27 -9.17 33.13
C ASP A 346 -15.70 -8.63 33.09
N TRP A 347 -15.97 -7.66 32.25
CA TRP A 347 -17.32 -7.12 31.97
C TRP A 347 -18.32 -8.15 31.41
N LYS A 348 -17.86 -9.32 30.95
CA LYS A 348 -18.73 -10.43 30.50
C LYS A 348 -19.33 -11.23 31.63
N LEU A 349 -18.85 -11.02 32.83
CA LEU A 349 -19.27 -11.77 34.00
C LEU A 349 -20.51 -11.17 34.69
N TYR A 350 -20.86 -9.93 34.31
CA TYR A 350 -21.95 -9.14 34.87
C TYR A 350 -22.89 -8.74 33.73
#